data_8eb09fda455b6da91962223165e58c8b
#
_entry.id   8eb09fda455b6da91962223165e58c8b
#
_cell.length_a   1.000
_cell.length_b   1.000
_cell.length_c   1.000
_cell.angle_alpha   90.00
_cell.angle_beta   90.00
_cell.angle_gamma   90.00
#
_symmetry.space_group_name_H-M   'P 1'
#
loop_
_entity.id
_entity.type
_entity.pdbx_description
1 polymer ?
#
loop_
_entity_poly.entity_id
_entity_poly.type
_entity_poly.pdbx_seq_one_letter_code
_entity_poly.pdbx_strand_id
1 'polypeptide(L)'
;MHGLSIHLSVAMKILLIIGDGMADRPLKELGGLTPLEAANACSMDRLASMGVSGLFNALGSGVAPGSDVACLSILGYDPYKVYTGRGGFEAAGADINMKDGDLAFRCNFATVNDDMTIIDVRAGRIGEEAVKLAESLQNLRLKNFDVEVVFRHTLGHKGAMVLRGCGLSPKVDIQPPRAYYRADSFKPLDGSAEARKTVEVLREFLRASYNILKDHPINRDRAAKGLPPANAV
;
A
#
# COMPACT_ATOMS: atom_id res chain seq x y z
N MET A 1 46.54 -28.83 -31.07
CA MET A 1 45.31 -29.34 -30.42
C MET A 1 44.75 -28.28 -29.48
N HIS A 2 43.77 -27.51 -29.90
CA HIS A 2 43.12 -26.52 -29.06
C HIS A 2 41.94 -27.18 -28.34
N GLY A 3 42.09 -27.40 -27.07
CA GLY A 3 41.00 -27.93 -26.23
C GLY A 3 39.86 -26.91 -26.12
N LEU A 4 38.69 -27.26 -26.63
CA LEU A 4 37.45 -26.53 -26.40
C LEU A 4 37.05 -26.71 -24.92
N SER A 5 37.23 -25.67 -24.11
CA SER A 5 36.70 -25.60 -22.75
C SER A 5 35.22 -25.28 -22.84
N ILE A 6 34.35 -26.30 -22.72
CA ILE A 6 32.90 -26.06 -22.60
C ILE A 6 32.62 -25.60 -21.18
N HIS A 7 32.52 -24.31 -20.96
CA HIS A 7 31.93 -23.77 -19.71
C HIS A 7 30.42 -24.02 -19.72
N LEU A 8 29.99 -25.12 -19.13
CA LEU A 8 28.62 -25.33 -18.72
C LEU A 8 28.32 -24.31 -17.58
N SER A 9 27.76 -23.16 -17.92
CA SER A 9 27.18 -22.28 -16.91
C SER A 9 25.92 -22.96 -16.37
N VAL A 10 26.02 -23.64 -15.24
CA VAL A 10 24.84 -24.11 -14.50
C VAL A 10 24.15 -22.85 -13.98
N ALA A 11 23.04 -22.45 -14.60
CA ALA A 11 22.22 -21.35 -14.13
C ALA A 11 21.60 -21.77 -12.77
N MET A 12 22.15 -21.27 -11.69
CA MET A 12 21.61 -21.47 -10.35
C MET A 12 20.31 -20.65 -10.21
N LYS A 13 19.21 -21.34 -9.88
CA LYS A 13 17.92 -20.69 -9.59
C LYS A 13 17.81 -20.50 -8.09
N ILE A 14 17.40 -19.29 -7.68
CA ILE A 14 17.11 -18.93 -6.29
C ILE A 14 15.61 -18.71 -6.16
N LEU A 15 14.99 -19.38 -5.19
CA LEU A 15 13.59 -19.23 -4.86
C LEU A 15 13.47 -18.69 -3.44
N LEU A 16 12.89 -17.49 -3.29
CA LEU A 16 12.53 -16.91 -2.00
C LEU A 16 11.03 -17.12 -1.75
N ILE A 17 10.70 -17.81 -0.67
CA ILE A 17 9.30 -18.02 -0.24
C ILE A 17 9.11 -17.29 1.09
N ILE A 18 8.16 -16.38 1.13
CA ILE A 18 7.78 -15.63 2.33
C ILE A 18 6.43 -16.16 2.82
N GLY A 19 6.43 -16.87 3.94
CA GLY A 19 5.21 -17.34 4.61
C GLY A 19 4.69 -16.25 5.54
N ASP A 20 3.95 -15.27 4.98
CA ASP A 20 3.40 -14.18 5.74
C ASP A 20 2.29 -14.65 6.69
N GLY A 21 2.34 -14.21 7.96
CA GLY A 21 1.35 -14.54 8.97
C GLY A 21 1.41 -15.97 9.53
N MET A 22 2.48 -16.72 9.28
CA MET A 22 2.62 -18.11 9.78
C MET A 22 3.07 -18.20 11.23
N ALA A 23 3.83 -17.23 11.72
CA ALA A 23 4.33 -17.23 13.09
C ALA A 23 3.22 -16.80 14.07
N ASP A 24 3.07 -17.55 15.16
CA ASP A 24 2.13 -17.23 16.23
C ASP A 24 2.67 -17.74 17.57
N ARG A 25 1.94 -17.46 18.64
CA ARG A 25 2.23 -17.94 19.99
C ARG A 25 1.66 -19.33 20.20
N PRO A 26 2.20 -20.10 21.18
CA PRO A 26 1.57 -21.33 21.63
C PRO A 26 0.15 -21.08 22.13
N LEU A 27 -0.81 -21.88 21.67
CA LEU A 27 -2.23 -21.78 22.00
C LEU A 27 -2.65 -22.93 22.91
N LYS A 28 -3.42 -22.63 23.96
CA LYS A 28 -3.94 -23.66 24.87
C LYS A 28 -4.85 -24.65 24.16
N GLU A 29 -5.61 -24.19 23.19
CA GLU A 29 -6.52 -24.97 22.34
C GLU A 29 -5.78 -25.98 21.47
N LEU A 30 -4.49 -25.76 21.22
CA LEU A 30 -3.60 -26.66 20.48
C LEU A 30 -2.65 -27.45 21.39
N GLY A 31 -3.01 -27.58 22.69
CA GLY A 31 -2.18 -28.29 23.65
C GLY A 31 -0.85 -27.62 23.98
N GLY A 32 -0.76 -26.30 23.81
CA GLY A 32 0.45 -25.53 24.03
C GLY A 32 1.40 -25.44 22.83
N LEU A 33 0.97 -25.90 21.66
CA LEU A 33 1.71 -25.78 20.40
C LEU A 33 1.35 -24.48 19.70
N THR A 34 2.27 -23.97 18.85
CA THR A 34 1.96 -22.95 17.86
C THR A 34 1.11 -23.55 16.74
N PRO A 35 0.33 -22.74 15.99
CA PRO A 35 -0.39 -23.24 14.82
C PRO A 35 0.51 -23.97 13.80
N LEU A 36 1.75 -23.52 13.62
CA LEU A 36 2.70 -24.15 12.71
C LEU A 36 3.18 -25.52 13.22
N GLU A 37 3.43 -25.67 14.53
CA GLU A 37 3.77 -26.96 15.15
C GLU A 37 2.61 -27.95 15.14
N ALA A 38 1.36 -27.45 15.24
CA ALA A 38 0.17 -28.29 15.18
C ALA A 38 -0.25 -28.66 13.75
N ALA A 39 0.23 -27.93 12.73
CA ALA A 39 -0.11 -28.16 11.34
C ALA A 39 0.64 -29.37 10.76
N ASN A 40 0.03 -30.04 9.77
CA ASN A 40 0.73 -31.03 8.96
C ASN A 40 1.61 -30.34 7.92
N ALA A 41 2.85 -30.01 8.26
CA ALA A 41 3.79 -29.21 7.47
C ALA A 41 4.96 -30.05 6.90
N CYS A 42 4.76 -31.34 6.59
CA CYS A 42 5.81 -32.31 6.21
C CYS A 42 6.82 -31.80 5.17
N SER A 43 6.39 -31.01 4.18
CA SER A 43 7.31 -30.46 3.16
C SER A 43 8.22 -29.36 3.75
N MET A 44 7.71 -28.55 4.67
CA MET A 44 8.50 -27.52 5.34
C MET A 44 9.48 -28.16 6.33
N ASP A 45 9.02 -29.16 7.09
CA ASP A 45 9.85 -29.93 8.02
C ASP A 45 11.02 -30.60 7.28
N ARG A 46 10.74 -31.19 6.12
CA ARG A 46 11.78 -31.77 5.27
C ARG A 46 12.77 -30.72 4.78
N LEU A 47 12.32 -29.55 4.33
CA LEU A 47 13.22 -28.46 3.92
C LEU A 47 14.07 -27.97 5.09
N ALA A 48 13.47 -27.78 6.26
CA ALA A 48 14.18 -27.36 7.47
C ALA A 48 15.25 -28.38 7.89
N SER A 49 14.94 -29.68 7.81
CA SER A 49 15.90 -30.75 8.15
C SER A 49 17.09 -30.88 7.19
N MET A 50 16.91 -30.41 5.93
CA MET A 50 17.95 -30.43 4.89
C MET A 50 18.74 -29.14 4.78
N GLY A 51 18.25 -28.08 5.40
CA GLY A 51 18.80 -26.73 5.30
C GLY A 51 19.41 -26.22 6.60
N VAL A 52 19.61 -24.91 6.65
CA VAL A 52 20.04 -24.19 7.85
C VAL A 52 18.90 -23.28 8.30
N SER A 53 18.52 -23.38 9.56
CA SER A 53 17.47 -22.53 10.16
C SER A 53 18.09 -21.48 11.08
N GLY A 54 17.42 -20.34 11.20
CA GLY A 54 17.87 -19.25 12.06
C GLY A 54 16.76 -18.26 12.35
N LEU A 55 17.03 -17.29 13.23
CA LEU A 55 16.15 -16.18 13.52
C LEU A 55 16.56 -14.96 12.69
N PHE A 56 15.59 -14.32 12.06
CA PHE A 56 15.80 -13.09 11.31
C PHE A 56 15.01 -11.95 11.94
N ASN A 57 15.70 -10.86 12.25
CA ASN A 57 15.07 -9.65 12.76
C ASN A 57 15.18 -8.55 11.70
N ALA A 58 14.06 -8.20 11.10
CA ALA A 58 14.02 -7.28 9.97
C ALA A 58 14.43 -5.85 10.31
N LEU A 59 14.12 -5.35 11.50
CA LEU A 59 14.30 -3.94 11.88
C LEU A 59 15.04 -3.73 13.22
N GLY A 60 15.48 -4.79 13.85
CA GLY A 60 16.04 -4.72 15.19
C GLY A 60 14.99 -5.00 16.29
N SER A 61 15.48 -5.17 17.51
CA SER A 61 14.66 -5.58 18.66
C SER A 61 13.64 -4.50 19.01
N GLY A 62 12.39 -4.91 19.23
CA GLY A 62 11.31 -4.04 19.70
C GLY A 62 10.59 -3.22 18.62
N VAL A 63 11.01 -3.31 17.36
CA VAL A 63 10.33 -2.63 16.25
C VAL A 63 9.44 -3.60 15.50
N ALA A 64 8.13 -3.31 15.46
CA ALA A 64 7.18 -4.10 14.67
C ALA A 64 7.32 -3.76 13.17
N PRO A 65 7.76 -4.70 12.33
CA PRO A 65 7.93 -4.44 10.91
C PRO A 65 6.58 -4.45 10.17
N GLY A 66 6.35 -3.45 9.31
CA GLY A 66 5.38 -3.59 8.23
C GLY A 66 5.93 -4.52 7.14
N SER A 67 5.06 -5.15 6.36
CA SER A 67 5.50 -6.08 5.29
C SER A 67 6.42 -5.42 4.26
N ASP A 68 6.22 -4.14 3.98
CA ASP A 68 7.03 -3.34 3.05
C ASP A 68 8.49 -3.20 3.52
N VAL A 69 8.71 -2.75 4.75
CA VAL A 69 10.05 -2.61 5.32
C VAL A 69 10.70 -3.96 5.60
N ALA A 70 9.92 -4.97 6.02
CA ALA A 70 10.43 -6.32 6.22
C ALA A 70 10.93 -6.96 4.92
N CYS A 71 10.19 -6.80 3.82
CA CYS A 71 10.61 -7.29 2.50
C CYS A 71 11.91 -6.62 2.02
N LEU A 72 12.09 -5.30 2.24
CA LEU A 72 13.34 -4.63 1.93
C LEU A 72 14.51 -5.27 2.67
N SER A 73 14.36 -5.49 3.96
CA SER A 73 15.39 -6.10 4.79
C SER A 73 15.70 -7.54 4.36
N ILE A 74 14.69 -8.36 4.05
CA ILE A 74 14.86 -9.73 3.53
C ILE A 74 15.64 -9.72 2.21
N LEU A 75 15.42 -8.72 1.35
CA LEU A 75 16.14 -8.54 0.09
C LEU A 75 17.54 -7.94 0.25
N GLY A 76 17.98 -7.65 1.47
CA GLY A 76 19.31 -7.15 1.77
C GLY A 76 19.46 -5.62 1.71
N TYR A 77 18.37 -4.88 1.56
CA TYR A 77 18.41 -3.42 1.67
C TYR A 77 18.32 -2.98 3.13
N ASP A 78 18.98 -1.88 3.46
CA ASP A 78 18.84 -1.21 4.75
C ASP A 78 17.57 -0.32 4.73
N PRO A 79 16.47 -0.72 5.39
CA PRO A 79 15.24 0.04 5.34
C PRO A 79 15.36 1.46 5.89
N TYR A 80 16.25 1.67 6.87
CA TYR A 80 16.46 2.98 7.47
C TYR A 80 17.10 4.00 6.50
N LYS A 81 17.76 3.50 5.44
CA LYS A 81 18.37 4.36 4.40
C LYS A 81 17.49 4.54 3.18
N VAL A 82 16.73 3.51 2.80
CA VAL A 82 16.05 3.49 1.50
C VAL A 82 14.54 3.61 1.57
N TYR A 83 13.93 3.42 2.75
CA TYR A 83 12.47 3.46 2.87
C TYR A 83 11.98 4.91 2.96
N THR A 84 11.20 5.32 1.96
CA THR A 84 10.60 6.67 1.87
C THR A 84 9.09 6.67 2.08
N GLY A 85 8.53 5.54 2.50
CA GLY A 85 7.10 5.36 2.67
C GLY A 85 6.49 4.37 1.66
N ARG A 86 5.26 3.98 1.93
CA ARG A 86 4.55 2.94 1.17
C ARG A 86 4.11 3.38 -0.23
N GLY A 87 3.97 4.69 -0.44
CA GLY A 87 3.45 5.25 -1.70
C GLY A 87 4.29 4.88 -2.92
N GLY A 88 5.62 4.94 -2.82
CA GLY A 88 6.52 4.58 -3.91
C GLY A 88 6.38 3.12 -4.36
N PHE A 89 6.21 2.19 -3.42
CA PHE A 89 5.99 0.77 -3.74
C PHE A 89 4.64 0.52 -4.41
N GLU A 90 3.58 1.19 -3.93
CA GLU A 90 2.25 1.09 -4.53
C GLU A 90 2.24 1.69 -5.95
N ALA A 91 2.95 2.81 -6.17
CA ALA A 91 3.09 3.42 -7.48
C ALA A 91 3.86 2.52 -8.47
N ALA A 92 4.98 1.94 -8.03
CA ALA A 92 5.75 0.99 -8.83
C ALA A 92 4.94 -0.27 -9.17
N GLY A 93 4.22 -0.82 -8.19
CA GLY A 93 3.33 -1.99 -8.40
C GLY A 93 2.12 -1.69 -9.29
N ALA A 94 1.75 -0.42 -9.46
CA ALA A 94 0.71 0.05 -10.37
C ALA A 94 1.24 0.48 -11.75
N ASP A 95 2.50 0.20 -12.07
CA ASP A 95 3.18 0.62 -13.30
C ASP A 95 3.13 2.14 -13.54
N ILE A 96 3.19 2.93 -12.46
CA ILE A 96 3.32 4.38 -12.56
C ILE A 96 4.79 4.73 -12.62
N ASN A 97 5.24 5.25 -13.77
CA ASN A 97 6.61 5.73 -13.92
C ASN A 97 6.83 7.00 -13.11
N MET A 98 7.59 6.87 -12.02
CA MET A 98 7.93 7.97 -11.12
C MET A 98 9.04 8.84 -11.72
N LYS A 99 8.93 10.15 -11.51
CA LYS A 99 9.92 11.16 -11.88
C LYS A 99 10.48 11.84 -10.65
N ASP A 100 11.63 12.47 -10.77
CA ASP A 100 12.20 13.28 -9.68
C ASP A 100 11.23 14.39 -9.27
N GLY A 101 11.01 14.50 -7.95
CA GLY A 101 10.07 15.45 -7.37
C GLY A 101 8.60 14.97 -7.28
N ASP A 102 8.26 13.81 -7.84
CA ASP A 102 6.93 13.21 -7.67
C ASP A 102 6.70 12.78 -6.21
N LEU A 103 5.48 12.98 -5.73
CA LEU A 103 5.03 12.45 -4.44
C LEU A 103 4.03 11.32 -4.65
N ALA A 104 4.37 10.14 -4.14
CA ALA A 104 3.51 8.95 -4.24
C ALA A 104 2.80 8.65 -2.92
N PHE A 105 1.53 8.26 -3.01
CA PHE A 105 0.67 7.92 -1.89
C PHE A 105 -0.03 6.59 -2.14
N ARG A 106 -0.12 5.79 -1.09
CA ARG A 106 -1.08 4.69 -1.07
C ARG A 106 -2.43 5.22 -0.65
N CYS A 107 -3.45 4.91 -1.42
CA CYS A 107 -4.82 5.32 -1.18
C CYS A 107 -5.74 4.12 -0.90
N ASN A 108 -6.87 4.39 -0.28
CA ASN A 108 -7.95 3.42 -0.14
C ASN A 108 -9.26 4.06 -0.62
N PHE A 109 -10.04 3.30 -1.38
CA PHE A 109 -11.46 3.61 -1.52
C PHE A 109 -12.16 3.42 -0.17
N ALA A 110 -12.81 4.45 0.29
CA ALA A 110 -13.48 4.52 1.58
C ALA A 110 -14.93 5.01 1.42
N THR A 111 -15.73 4.80 2.46
CA THR A 111 -17.04 5.43 2.59
C THR A 111 -16.93 6.61 3.54
N VAL A 112 -17.32 7.78 3.08
CA VAL A 112 -17.42 8.98 3.91
C VAL A 112 -18.83 9.55 3.83
N ASN A 113 -19.21 10.34 4.85
CA ASN A 113 -20.42 11.17 4.80
C ASN A 113 -20.12 12.58 4.24
N ASP A 114 -21.12 13.44 4.18
CA ASP A 114 -21.01 14.78 3.55
C ASP A 114 -19.99 15.70 4.25
N ASP A 115 -19.72 15.48 5.52
CA ASP A 115 -18.73 16.27 6.29
C ASP A 115 -17.32 15.67 6.22
N MET A 116 -17.10 14.65 5.36
CA MET A 116 -15.84 13.93 5.16
C MET A 116 -15.43 13.06 6.35
N THR A 117 -16.35 12.67 7.23
CA THR A 117 -16.09 11.68 8.26
C THR A 117 -16.10 10.26 7.66
N ILE A 118 -15.08 9.50 7.94
CA ILE A 118 -14.92 8.11 7.44
C ILE A 118 -15.90 7.19 8.18
N ILE A 119 -16.76 6.53 7.43
CA ILE A 119 -17.71 5.51 7.94
C ILE A 119 -17.11 4.12 7.78
N ASP A 120 -16.49 3.83 6.62
CA ASP A 120 -15.82 2.56 6.36
C ASP A 120 -14.53 2.82 5.59
N VAL A 121 -13.39 2.38 6.15
CA VAL A 121 -12.04 2.58 5.62
C VAL A 121 -11.73 1.76 4.37
N ARG A 122 -12.64 0.87 3.95
CA ARG A 122 -12.46 -0.06 2.84
C ARG A 122 -13.69 -0.17 1.94
N ALA A 123 -14.68 0.73 2.12
CA ALA A 123 -15.95 0.73 1.40
C ALA A 123 -16.58 -0.69 1.30
N GLY A 124 -16.74 -1.37 2.46
CA GLY A 124 -17.27 -2.74 2.51
C GLY A 124 -16.37 -3.77 1.83
N ARG A 125 -15.06 -3.53 1.77
CA ARG A 125 -14.08 -4.34 1.02
C ARG A 125 -14.44 -4.46 -0.47
N ILE A 126 -14.70 -3.30 -1.10
CA ILE A 126 -15.00 -3.24 -2.53
C ILE A 126 -13.98 -4.04 -3.35
N GLY A 127 -14.46 -4.77 -4.35
CA GLY A 127 -13.67 -5.61 -5.23
C GLY A 127 -13.41 -4.97 -6.61
N GLU A 128 -13.73 -5.69 -7.68
CA GLU A 128 -13.48 -5.30 -9.07
C GLU A 128 -14.18 -4.02 -9.52
N GLU A 129 -15.28 -3.66 -8.88
CA GLU A 129 -15.99 -2.40 -9.13
C GLU A 129 -15.08 -1.16 -8.95
N ALA A 130 -14.06 -1.27 -8.08
CA ALA A 130 -13.10 -0.20 -7.82
C ALA A 130 -12.27 0.18 -9.05
N VAL A 131 -12.07 -0.73 -10.01
CA VAL A 131 -11.38 -0.46 -11.28
C VAL A 131 -12.09 0.67 -12.04
N LYS A 132 -13.41 0.53 -12.23
CA LYS A 132 -14.21 1.54 -12.96
C LYS A 132 -14.31 2.86 -12.20
N LEU A 133 -14.35 2.81 -10.86
CA LEU A 133 -14.29 4.04 -10.05
C LEU A 133 -12.94 4.75 -10.21
N ALA A 134 -11.83 3.99 -10.26
CA ALA A 134 -10.51 4.55 -10.50
C ALA A 134 -10.37 5.17 -11.91
N GLU A 135 -10.97 4.55 -12.93
CA GLU A 135 -11.02 5.10 -14.30
C GLU A 135 -11.66 6.48 -14.34
N SER A 136 -12.70 6.70 -13.52
CA SER A 136 -13.38 8.00 -13.40
C SER A 136 -12.47 9.10 -12.80
N LEU A 137 -11.40 8.72 -12.11
CA LEU A 137 -10.45 9.65 -11.51
C LEU A 137 -9.21 9.92 -12.38
N GLN A 138 -9.01 9.20 -13.48
CA GLN A 138 -7.80 9.31 -14.32
C GLN A 138 -7.59 10.69 -14.94
N ASN A 139 -8.66 11.43 -15.18
CA ASN A 139 -8.60 12.77 -15.76
C ASN A 139 -8.94 13.88 -14.75
N LEU A 140 -8.84 13.57 -13.47
CA LEU A 140 -9.13 14.55 -12.42
C LEU A 140 -8.10 15.67 -12.50
N ARG A 141 -8.61 16.91 -12.65
CA ARG A 141 -7.80 18.12 -12.62
C ARG A 141 -8.14 18.93 -11.38
N LEU A 142 -7.12 19.38 -10.69
CA LEU A 142 -7.27 20.33 -9.60
C LEU A 142 -7.50 21.72 -10.17
N LYS A 143 -8.41 22.49 -9.56
CA LYS A 143 -8.78 23.83 -10.07
C LYS A 143 -7.80 24.90 -9.63
N ASN A 144 -7.26 24.74 -8.41
CA ASN A 144 -6.47 25.77 -7.76
C ASN A 144 -4.96 25.52 -7.83
N PHE A 145 -4.54 24.35 -8.35
CA PHE A 145 -3.14 23.96 -8.39
C PHE A 145 -2.77 23.37 -9.75
N ASP A 146 -1.65 23.85 -10.29
CA ASP A 146 -1.00 23.24 -11.45
C ASP A 146 -0.19 22.00 -10.98
N VAL A 147 -0.94 20.95 -10.67
CA VAL A 147 -0.42 19.66 -10.21
C VAL A 147 -1.16 18.55 -10.96
N GLU A 148 -0.42 17.73 -11.67
CA GLU A 148 -0.94 16.52 -12.31
C GLU A 148 -1.23 15.47 -11.25
N VAL A 149 -2.41 14.86 -11.30
CA VAL A 149 -2.79 13.74 -10.46
C VAL A 149 -2.84 12.48 -11.32
N VAL A 150 -1.98 11.53 -11.03
CA VAL A 150 -2.03 10.18 -11.62
C VAL A 150 -2.60 9.25 -10.58
N PHE A 151 -3.76 8.65 -10.85
CA PHE A 151 -4.40 7.69 -9.94
C PHE A 151 -4.58 6.33 -10.64
N ARG A 152 -4.24 5.24 -9.95
CA ARG A 152 -4.45 3.88 -10.44
C ARG A 152 -4.98 2.97 -9.33
N HIS A 153 -5.93 2.13 -9.69
CA HIS A 153 -6.36 1.01 -8.84
C HIS A 153 -5.24 -0.04 -8.76
N THR A 154 -5.09 -0.68 -7.60
CA THR A 154 -4.13 -1.78 -7.42
C THR A 154 -4.84 -3.08 -7.08
N LEU A 155 -5.39 -3.23 -5.88
CA LEU A 155 -6.05 -4.46 -5.45
C LEU A 155 -7.21 -4.18 -4.48
N GLY A 156 -8.41 -4.66 -4.80
CA GLY A 156 -9.59 -4.49 -3.95
C GLY A 156 -9.88 -3.02 -3.71
N HIS A 157 -9.88 -2.58 -2.45
CA HIS A 157 -10.12 -1.19 -2.07
C HIS A 157 -8.89 -0.28 -2.19
N LYS A 158 -7.75 -0.75 -2.70
CA LYS A 158 -6.48 -0.02 -2.71
C LYS A 158 -6.24 0.68 -4.05
N GLY A 159 -5.52 1.79 -3.98
CA GLY A 159 -5.01 2.52 -5.14
C GLY A 159 -3.68 3.19 -4.85
N ALA A 160 -2.99 3.57 -5.90
CA ALA A 160 -1.81 4.41 -5.88
C ALA A 160 -2.12 5.76 -6.49
N MET A 161 -1.68 6.83 -5.84
CA MET A 161 -1.75 8.18 -6.35
C MET A 161 -0.36 8.77 -6.44
N VAL A 162 -0.07 9.46 -7.54
CA VAL A 162 1.14 10.26 -7.71
C VAL A 162 0.73 11.70 -8.00
N LEU A 163 1.27 12.63 -7.22
CA LEU A 163 1.20 14.06 -7.45
C LEU A 163 2.47 14.52 -8.13
N ARG A 164 2.33 15.21 -9.25
CA ARG A 164 3.44 15.72 -10.06
C ARG A 164 3.28 17.20 -10.28
N GLY A 165 4.21 18.00 -9.80
CA GLY A 165 4.19 19.45 -9.93
C GLY A 165 5.26 20.14 -9.09
N CYS A 166 5.51 21.41 -9.37
CA CYS A 166 6.48 22.20 -8.63
C CYS A 166 5.99 22.58 -7.23
N GLY A 167 6.92 22.71 -6.29
CA GLY A 167 6.65 23.21 -4.94
C GLY A 167 5.79 22.26 -4.10
N LEU A 168 5.96 20.96 -4.27
CA LEU A 168 5.41 19.93 -3.40
C LEU A 168 6.47 19.47 -2.39
N SER A 169 6.02 19.00 -1.22
CA SER A 169 6.89 18.49 -0.15
C SER A 169 6.35 17.19 0.43
N PRO A 170 7.19 16.19 0.69
CA PRO A 170 6.80 14.97 1.40
C PRO A 170 6.57 15.19 2.91
N LYS A 171 6.87 16.38 3.44
CA LYS A 171 6.74 16.71 4.86
C LYS A 171 5.29 17.02 5.24
N VAL A 172 4.43 16.03 5.08
CA VAL A 172 3.01 16.07 5.42
C VAL A 172 2.64 14.91 6.34
N ASP A 173 1.84 15.20 7.36
CA ASP A 173 1.27 14.20 8.25
C ASP A 173 -0.03 13.68 7.65
N ILE A 174 -0.02 12.42 7.25
CA ILE A 174 -1.17 11.71 6.72
C ILE A 174 -1.42 10.50 7.62
N GLN A 175 -2.39 10.64 8.50
CA GLN A 175 -2.74 9.54 9.40
C GLN A 175 -3.39 8.39 8.62
N PRO A 176 -3.12 7.13 8.99
CA PRO A 176 -3.87 6.01 8.45
C PRO A 176 -5.37 6.21 8.63
N PRO A 177 -6.20 5.89 7.60
CA PRO A 177 -7.64 6.12 7.70
C PRO A 177 -8.23 5.29 8.86
N ARG A 178 -9.05 5.95 9.66
CA ARG A 178 -9.77 5.34 10.80
C ARG A 178 -11.23 5.73 10.74
N ALA A 179 -12.12 4.78 11.04
CA ALA A 179 -13.54 5.07 11.15
C ALA A 179 -13.81 6.16 12.20
N TYR A 180 -14.74 7.03 11.89
CA TYR A 180 -15.17 8.20 12.69
C TYR A 180 -14.14 9.34 12.80
N TYR A 181 -13.06 9.29 12.01
CA TYR A 181 -12.13 10.40 11.83
C TYR A 181 -12.38 11.10 10.51
N ARG A 182 -12.00 12.39 10.44
CA ARG A 182 -12.10 13.15 9.19
C ARG A 182 -11.04 12.69 8.19
N ALA A 183 -11.47 12.42 6.96
CA ALA A 183 -10.57 12.01 5.88
C ALA A 183 -9.61 13.13 5.46
N ASP A 184 -10.00 14.40 5.62
CA ASP A 184 -9.24 15.60 5.20
C ASP A 184 -8.32 16.19 6.29
N SER A 185 -8.04 15.44 7.37
CA SER A 185 -7.23 15.92 8.51
C SER A 185 -5.73 15.89 8.26
N PHE A 186 -5.29 16.28 7.06
CA PHE A 186 -3.88 16.41 6.71
C PHE A 186 -3.24 17.64 7.37
N LYS A 187 -1.96 17.53 7.77
CA LYS A 187 -1.22 18.62 8.39
C LYS A 187 0.19 18.74 7.79
N PRO A 188 0.74 19.95 7.62
CA PRO A 188 2.14 20.11 7.30
C PRO A 188 2.99 19.74 8.52
N LEU A 189 4.10 19.01 8.32
CA LEU A 189 5.04 18.63 9.38
C LEU A 189 6.06 19.73 9.68
N ASP A 190 6.19 20.70 8.78
CA ASP A 190 7.00 21.90 8.98
C ASP A 190 6.27 23.15 8.50
N GLY A 191 6.90 24.32 8.73
CA GLY A 191 6.36 25.61 8.34
C GLY A 191 6.55 26.00 6.88
N SER A 192 7.07 25.10 6.01
CA SER A 192 7.36 25.41 4.60
C SER A 192 6.08 25.71 3.79
N ALA A 193 6.23 26.52 2.76
CA ALA A 193 5.13 26.83 1.83
C ALA A 193 4.75 25.58 1.02
N GLU A 194 5.74 24.75 0.70
CA GLU A 194 5.61 23.52 -0.06
C GLU A 194 4.80 22.46 0.71
N ALA A 195 5.05 22.30 2.01
CA ALA A 195 4.28 21.37 2.84
C ALA A 195 2.82 21.84 2.99
N ARG A 196 2.59 23.15 3.19
CA ARG A 196 1.23 23.72 3.20
C ARG A 196 0.54 23.51 1.86
N LYS A 197 1.23 23.81 0.74
CA LYS A 197 0.69 23.59 -0.61
C LYS A 197 0.29 22.12 -0.81
N THR A 198 1.13 21.18 -0.41
CA THR A 198 0.83 19.74 -0.55
C THR A 198 -0.41 19.33 0.23
N VAL A 199 -0.59 19.85 1.44
CA VAL A 199 -1.81 19.62 2.24
C VAL A 199 -3.06 20.13 1.52
N GLU A 200 -3.03 21.32 0.96
CA GLU A 200 -4.18 21.87 0.23
C GLU A 200 -4.47 21.12 -1.08
N VAL A 201 -3.42 20.68 -1.78
CA VAL A 201 -3.54 19.78 -2.96
C VAL A 201 -4.24 18.47 -2.59
N LEU A 202 -3.85 17.84 -1.49
CA LEU A 202 -4.49 16.60 -1.00
C LEU A 202 -5.96 16.82 -0.61
N ARG A 203 -6.26 17.94 0.05
CA ARG A 203 -7.65 18.31 0.40
C ARG A 203 -8.50 18.56 -0.83
N GLU A 204 -7.97 19.27 -1.83
CA GLU A 204 -8.68 19.49 -3.08
C GLU A 204 -8.91 18.18 -3.84
N PHE A 205 -7.89 17.31 -3.93
CA PHE A 205 -8.03 15.99 -4.54
C PHE A 205 -9.13 15.15 -3.86
N LEU A 206 -9.12 15.09 -2.54
CA LEU A 206 -10.12 14.32 -1.78
C LEU A 206 -11.54 14.83 -2.04
N ARG A 207 -11.76 16.14 -2.05
CA ARG A 207 -13.08 16.75 -2.34
C ARG A 207 -13.48 16.55 -3.79
N ALA A 208 -12.55 16.69 -4.73
CA ALA A 208 -12.80 16.49 -6.15
C ALA A 208 -13.16 15.03 -6.45
N SER A 209 -12.43 14.07 -5.86
CA SER A 209 -12.73 12.64 -5.98
C SER A 209 -14.10 12.31 -5.37
N TYR A 210 -14.43 12.85 -4.20
CA TYR A 210 -15.76 12.69 -3.59
C TYR A 210 -16.88 13.19 -4.52
N ASN A 211 -16.75 14.37 -5.11
CA ASN A 211 -17.75 14.92 -6.01
C ASN A 211 -17.97 14.10 -7.28
N ILE A 212 -16.94 13.41 -7.77
CA ILE A 212 -17.05 12.47 -8.90
C ILE A 212 -17.69 11.16 -8.46
N LEU A 213 -17.27 10.63 -7.32
CA LEU A 213 -17.61 9.27 -6.90
C LEU A 213 -18.98 9.18 -6.21
N LYS A 214 -19.41 10.18 -5.45
CA LYS A 214 -20.65 10.13 -4.65
C LYS A 214 -21.88 9.76 -5.49
N ASP A 215 -21.97 10.31 -6.70
CA ASP A 215 -23.10 10.11 -7.62
C ASP A 215 -22.78 9.11 -8.74
N HIS A 216 -21.64 8.40 -8.67
CA HIS A 216 -21.27 7.44 -9.69
C HIS A 216 -22.28 6.27 -9.76
N PRO A 217 -22.66 5.78 -10.95
CA PRO A 217 -23.65 4.71 -11.10
C PRO A 217 -23.36 3.47 -10.24
N ILE A 218 -22.10 3.06 -10.14
CA ILE A 218 -21.67 1.93 -9.28
C ILE A 218 -22.03 2.22 -7.82
N ASN A 219 -21.78 3.42 -7.31
CA ASN A 219 -22.08 3.76 -5.91
C ASN A 219 -23.58 3.87 -5.64
N ARG A 220 -24.36 4.32 -6.62
CA ARG A 220 -25.85 4.28 -6.55
C ARG A 220 -26.37 2.84 -6.49
N ASP A 221 -25.82 1.95 -7.32
CA ASP A 221 -26.19 0.53 -7.32
C ASP A 221 -25.77 -0.14 -5.99
N ARG A 222 -24.57 0.15 -5.48
CA ARG A 222 -24.13 -0.34 -4.17
C ARG A 222 -25.04 0.12 -3.04
N ALA A 223 -25.39 1.40 -3.01
CA ALA A 223 -26.32 1.93 -2.02
C ALA A 223 -27.71 1.28 -2.11
N ALA A 224 -28.23 1.06 -3.32
CA ALA A 224 -29.51 0.36 -3.53
C ALA A 224 -29.48 -1.09 -3.03
N LYS A 225 -28.32 -1.73 -3.01
CA LYS A 225 -28.08 -3.07 -2.46
C LYS A 225 -27.72 -3.08 -0.97
N GLY A 226 -27.74 -1.94 -0.29
CA GLY A 226 -27.34 -1.81 1.13
C GLY A 226 -25.85 -1.97 1.36
N LEU A 227 -25.01 -1.86 0.32
CA LEU A 227 -23.57 -1.93 0.43
C LEU A 227 -22.97 -0.52 0.63
N PRO A 228 -21.87 -0.37 1.43
CA PRO A 228 -21.20 0.89 1.60
C PRO A 228 -20.68 1.44 0.27
N PRO A 229 -21.02 2.70 -0.12
CA PRO A 229 -20.50 3.30 -1.33
C PRO A 229 -19.00 3.61 -1.20
N ALA A 230 -18.24 3.43 -2.27
CA ALA A 230 -16.83 3.81 -2.35
C ALA A 230 -16.72 5.24 -2.88
N ASN A 231 -17.13 6.22 -2.07
CA ASN A 231 -17.34 7.60 -2.46
C ASN A 231 -16.18 8.55 -2.14
N ALA A 232 -15.07 8.04 -1.57
CA ALA A 232 -13.85 8.80 -1.32
C ALA A 232 -12.61 7.94 -1.54
N VAL A 233 -11.47 8.62 -1.75
CA VAL A 233 -10.15 7.98 -1.92
C VAL A 233 -9.15 8.66 -1.01
#